data_705ce0a073957a25866f98912ea9ac44
#
_entry.id   705ce0a073957a25866f98912ea9ac44
#
_cell.length_a   1.000
_cell.length_b   1.000
_cell.length_c   1.000
_cell.angle_alpha   90.00
_cell.angle_beta   90.00
_cell.angle_gamma   90.00
#
_symmetry.space_group_name_H-M   'P 1'
#
loop_
_entity.id
_entity.type
_entity.pdbx_description
1 polymer ?
#
loop_
_entity_poly.entity_id
_entity_poly.type
_entity_poly.pdbx_seq_one_letter_code
_entity_poly.pdbx_strand_id
1 'polypeptide(L)'
;MPLLELRGVAARYGALQALRGVDLSVDEGEIVAVLGANGAGKTTTLRAISATVKTSGDLVFAGERLPRRPEAVARTGIAHVPEGRGTFAQLSVDENLRLGAHVRRDRAGVKADYDRTLQRFPILAERRGQAAGTLSGGEQQQLALARALMQRPRLLLLDEPSLGLAPRVVADFFAVIAELNEQEGLSVLVVEQNASLALASSARAYVLEVGRVAVAGASAELQRHESVRRSYLGY
;
A
#
# COMPACT_ATOMS: atom_id res chain seq x y z
N MET A 1 -6.45 -18.04 8.40
CA MET A 1 -6.12 -18.19 6.95
C MET A 1 -5.70 -16.80 6.47
N PRO A 2 -4.67 -16.70 5.65
CA PRO A 2 -4.22 -15.39 5.19
C PRO A 2 -5.33 -14.65 4.42
N LEU A 3 -5.37 -13.32 4.57
CA LEU A 3 -6.27 -12.45 3.82
C LEU A 3 -5.82 -12.35 2.36
N LEU A 4 -4.50 -12.20 2.14
CA LEU A 4 -3.88 -12.21 0.82
C LEU A 4 -2.83 -13.31 0.76
N GLU A 5 -2.78 -14.02 -0.38
CA GLU A 5 -1.76 -15.04 -0.62
C GLU A 5 -1.31 -15.02 -2.09
N LEU A 6 -0.01 -14.96 -2.28
CA LEU A 6 0.69 -15.11 -3.56
C LEU A 6 1.41 -16.45 -3.54
N ARG A 7 1.20 -17.30 -4.56
CA ARG A 7 1.87 -18.60 -4.72
C ARG A 7 2.53 -18.70 -6.09
N GLY A 8 3.86 -18.72 -6.11
CA GLY A 8 4.65 -18.82 -7.32
C GLY A 8 4.38 -17.70 -8.32
N VAL A 9 4.10 -16.49 -7.85
CA VAL A 9 3.68 -15.39 -8.74
C VAL A 9 4.86 -14.88 -9.56
N ALA A 10 4.68 -14.92 -10.88
CA ALA A 10 5.61 -14.33 -11.84
C ALA A 10 4.92 -13.21 -12.63
N ALA A 11 5.68 -12.16 -12.97
CA ALA A 11 5.20 -11.02 -13.76
C ALA A 11 6.23 -10.57 -14.80
N ARG A 12 5.75 -10.08 -15.93
CA ARG A 12 6.61 -9.67 -17.07
C ARG A 12 6.15 -8.34 -17.67
N TYR A 13 7.14 -7.54 -18.09
CA TYR A 13 6.99 -6.38 -18.95
C TYR A 13 7.69 -6.67 -20.29
N GLY A 14 6.95 -7.13 -21.30
CA GLY A 14 7.53 -7.62 -22.54
C GLY A 14 8.48 -8.80 -22.28
N ALA A 15 9.74 -8.67 -22.67
CA ALA A 15 10.78 -9.68 -22.44
C ALA A 15 11.35 -9.68 -21.02
N LEU A 16 11.19 -8.59 -20.27
CA LEU A 16 11.74 -8.45 -18.92
C LEU A 16 10.84 -9.19 -17.91
N GLN A 17 11.40 -10.18 -17.20
CA GLN A 17 10.73 -10.84 -16.09
C GLN A 17 11.07 -10.11 -14.80
N ALA A 18 10.08 -9.42 -14.24
CA ALA A 18 10.22 -8.62 -13.03
C ALA A 18 9.94 -9.42 -11.74
N LEU A 19 9.02 -10.40 -11.77
CA LEU A 19 8.81 -11.35 -10.67
C LEU A 19 9.07 -12.78 -11.18
N ARG A 20 9.69 -13.61 -10.33
CA ARG A 20 10.21 -14.93 -10.69
C ARG A 20 9.76 -16.02 -9.71
N GLY A 21 8.46 -16.11 -9.44
CA GLY A 21 7.89 -17.04 -8.47
C GLY A 21 7.96 -16.47 -7.05
N VAL A 22 7.19 -15.43 -6.80
CA VAL A 22 7.08 -14.80 -5.48
C VAL A 22 6.00 -15.50 -4.68
N ASP A 23 6.36 -15.94 -3.47
CA ASP A 23 5.46 -16.43 -2.44
C ASP A 23 5.41 -15.41 -1.30
N LEU A 24 4.19 -14.94 -0.97
CA LEU A 24 3.96 -13.91 0.04
C LEU A 24 2.56 -14.06 0.60
N SER A 25 2.38 -13.77 1.88
CA SER A 25 1.06 -13.72 2.49
C SER A 25 0.91 -12.52 3.41
N VAL A 26 -0.33 -12.07 3.60
CA VAL A 26 -0.75 -11.06 4.58
C VAL A 26 -1.93 -11.63 5.34
N ASP A 27 -1.84 -11.68 6.66
CA ASP A 27 -2.96 -12.08 7.50
C ASP A 27 -3.93 -10.91 7.74
N GLU A 28 -5.16 -11.21 8.16
CA GLU A 28 -6.14 -10.16 8.47
C GLU A 28 -5.67 -9.32 9.66
N GLY A 29 -5.73 -7.99 9.54
CA GLY A 29 -5.24 -7.06 10.55
C GLY A 29 -3.72 -7.00 10.67
N GLU A 30 -2.95 -7.50 9.69
CA GLU A 30 -1.49 -7.49 9.73
C GLU A 30 -0.93 -6.35 8.87
N ILE A 31 0.14 -5.72 9.35
CA ILE A 31 1.00 -4.86 8.52
C ILE A 31 2.22 -5.66 8.11
N VAL A 32 2.36 -5.88 6.79
CA VAL A 32 3.48 -6.59 6.18
C VAL A 32 4.28 -5.63 5.31
N ALA A 33 5.61 -5.69 5.41
CA ALA A 33 6.50 -4.91 4.55
C ALA A 33 7.15 -5.77 3.45
N VAL A 34 7.35 -5.16 2.29
CA VAL A 34 8.18 -5.71 1.21
C VAL A 34 9.36 -4.77 0.98
N LEU A 35 10.54 -5.26 1.23
CA LEU A 35 11.81 -4.54 1.14
C LEU A 35 12.59 -4.96 -0.10
N GLY A 36 13.50 -4.12 -0.55
CA GLY A 36 14.42 -4.45 -1.63
C GLY A 36 14.97 -3.22 -2.32
N ALA A 37 16.05 -3.37 -3.05
CA ALA A 37 16.65 -2.32 -3.86
C ALA A 37 15.71 -1.89 -5.02
N ASN A 38 16.04 -0.78 -5.68
CA ASN A 38 15.34 -0.37 -6.90
C ASN A 38 15.46 -1.46 -7.97
N GLY A 39 14.34 -1.80 -8.60
CA GLY A 39 14.28 -2.88 -9.58
C GLY A 39 14.15 -4.29 -8.99
N ALA A 40 14.11 -4.47 -7.66
CA ALA A 40 13.94 -5.79 -7.03
C ALA A 40 12.58 -6.44 -7.29
N GLY A 41 11.56 -5.68 -7.74
CA GLY A 41 10.23 -6.18 -8.04
C GLY A 41 9.13 -5.70 -7.09
N LYS A 42 9.46 -4.80 -6.15
CA LYS A 42 8.54 -4.29 -5.11
C LYS A 42 7.23 -3.73 -5.69
N THR A 43 7.31 -2.65 -6.47
CA THR A 43 6.14 -2.05 -7.16
C THR A 43 5.43 -3.07 -8.06
N THR A 44 6.18 -3.97 -8.70
CA THR A 44 5.59 -5.01 -9.55
C THR A 44 4.76 -6.00 -8.74
N THR A 45 5.13 -6.29 -7.49
CA THR A 45 4.32 -7.10 -6.57
C THR A 45 2.97 -6.45 -6.31
N LEU A 46 2.93 -5.15 -6.00
CA LEU A 46 1.66 -4.42 -5.81
C LEU A 46 0.84 -4.34 -7.11
N ARG A 47 1.50 -4.15 -8.25
CA ARG A 47 0.85 -4.16 -9.58
C ARG A 47 0.31 -5.54 -9.94
N ALA A 48 0.95 -6.62 -9.51
CA ALA A 48 0.45 -7.98 -9.67
C ALA A 48 -0.86 -8.17 -8.89
N ILE A 49 -0.90 -7.74 -7.63
CA ILE A 49 -2.08 -7.81 -6.76
C ILE A 49 -3.21 -6.94 -7.31
N SER A 50 -2.93 -5.71 -7.74
CA SER A 50 -3.93 -4.79 -8.32
C SER A 50 -4.30 -5.11 -9.77
N ALA A 51 -3.80 -6.22 -10.35
CA ALA A 51 -4.04 -6.69 -11.72
C ALA A 51 -3.68 -5.65 -12.81
N THR A 52 -2.71 -4.74 -12.54
CA THR A 52 -2.23 -3.74 -13.50
C THR A 52 -1.02 -4.23 -14.32
N VAL A 53 -0.55 -5.46 -14.07
CA VAL A 53 0.45 -6.17 -14.86
C VAL A 53 0.00 -7.61 -15.12
N LYS A 54 0.42 -8.20 -16.23
CA LYS A 54 0.13 -9.61 -16.54
C LYS A 54 0.95 -10.52 -15.62
N THR A 55 0.26 -11.49 -15.02
CA THR A 55 0.84 -12.43 -14.06
C THR A 55 0.54 -13.88 -14.41
N SER A 56 1.38 -14.79 -13.92
CA SER A 56 1.11 -16.22 -13.75
C SER A 56 1.30 -16.61 -12.30
N GLY A 57 0.88 -17.81 -11.91
CA GLY A 57 0.80 -18.24 -10.53
C GLY A 57 -0.57 -17.93 -9.93
N ASP A 58 -0.71 -18.13 -8.62
CA ASP A 58 -1.97 -17.95 -7.92
C ASP A 58 -1.93 -16.72 -7.02
N LEU A 59 -2.93 -15.87 -7.17
CA LEU A 59 -3.22 -14.74 -6.30
C LEU A 59 -4.60 -14.99 -5.68
N VAL A 60 -4.64 -15.11 -4.37
CA VAL A 60 -5.85 -15.43 -3.60
C VAL A 60 -6.08 -14.31 -2.59
N PHE A 61 -7.31 -13.82 -2.50
CA PHE A 61 -7.73 -12.81 -1.53
C PHE A 61 -9.01 -13.25 -0.86
N ALA A 62 -9.01 -13.28 0.47
CA ALA A 62 -10.13 -13.76 1.28
C ALA A 62 -10.62 -15.18 0.89
N GLY A 63 -9.69 -16.06 0.51
CA GLY A 63 -9.97 -17.44 0.09
C GLY A 63 -10.40 -17.60 -1.37
N GLU A 64 -10.58 -16.51 -2.11
CA GLU A 64 -10.99 -16.54 -3.52
C GLU A 64 -9.86 -16.06 -4.45
N ARG A 65 -9.81 -16.62 -5.66
CA ARG A 65 -8.84 -16.19 -6.67
C ARG A 65 -9.12 -14.75 -7.08
N LEU A 66 -8.07 -13.89 -7.08
CA LEU A 66 -8.21 -12.50 -7.50
C LEU A 66 -8.61 -12.38 -8.98
N PRO A 67 -9.51 -11.45 -9.29
CA PRO A 67 -9.86 -11.11 -10.66
C PRO A 67 -8.65 -10.60 -11.45
N ARG A 68 -8.72 -10.71 -12.78
CA ARG A 68 -7.64 -10.24 -13.68
C ARG A 68 -7.84 -8.81 -14.21
N ARG A 69 -8.81 -8.07 -13.69
CA ARG A 69 -9.12 -6.69 -14.09
C ARG A 69 -9.01 -5.77 -12.86
N PRO A 70 -8.30 -4.63 -12.98
CA PRO A 70 -8.08 -3.72 -11.85
C PRO A 70 -9.36 -3.26 -11.17
N GLU A 71 -10.39 -2.93 -11.95
CA GLU A 71 -11.68 -2.47 -11.42
C GLU A 71 -12.43 -3.57 -10.66
N ALA A 72 -12.22 -4.83 -11.02
CA ALA A 72 -12.80 -5.97 -10.30
C ALA A 72 -12.02 -6.24 -9.01
N VAL A 73 -10.69 -6.12 -9.01
CA VAL A 73 -9.85 -6.20 -7.81
C VAL A 73 -10.24 -5.12 -6.81
N ALA A 74 -10.41 -3.87 -7.25
CA ALA A 74 -10.83 -2.79 -6.37
C ALA A 74 -12.16 -3.09 -5.66
N ARG A 75 -13.09 -3.79 -6.32
CA ARG A 75 -14.38 -4.20 -5.72
C ARG A 75 -14.27 -5.32 -4.70
N THR A 76 -13.16 -6.05 -4.63
CA THR A 76 -12.95 -7.07 -3.59
C THR A 76 -12.57 -6.48 -2.24
N GLY A 77 -12.26 -5.18 -2.17
CA GLY A 77 -11.83 -4.51 -0.95
C GLY A 77 -10.32 -4.30 -0.87
N ILE A 78 -9.63 -4.27 -2.02
CA ILE A 78 -8.22 -3.89 -2.10
C ILE A 78 -8.12 -2.46 -2.61
N ALA A 79 -7.49 -1.56 -1.84
CA ALA A 79 -7.14 -0.22 -2.29
C ALA A 79 -5.64 -0.10 -2.52
N HIS A 80 -5.23 0.70 -3.50
CA HIS A 80 -3.84 0.90 -3.86
C HIS A 80 -3.49 2.39 -3.91
N VAL A 81 -2.50 2.79 -3.12
CA VAL A 81 -1.83 4.09 -3.19
C VAL A 81 -0.52 3.86 -3.94
N PRO A 82 -0.43 4.26 -5.21
CA PRO A 82 0.78 4.04 -6.02
C PRO A 82 1.88 5.01 -5.64
N GLU A 83 3.11 4.69 -6.04
CA GLU A 83 4.23 5.63 -6.05
C GLU A 83 3.83 6.95 -6.74
N GLY A 84 4.30 8.07 -6.23
CA GLY A 84 3.93 9.39 -6.76
C GLY A 84 2.53 9.85 -6.35
N ARG A 85 1.92 9.20 -5.33
CA ARG A 85 0.65 9.55 -4.68
C ARG A 85 -0.62 9.28 -5.50
N GLY A 86 -0.53 9.38 -6.83
CA GLY A 86 -1.64 9.11 -7.77
C GLY A 86 -2.86 10.02 -7.56
N THR A 87 -2.70 11.20 -6.94
CA THR A 87 -3.79 12.17 -6.81
C THR A 87 -4.15 12.78 -8.16
N PHE A 88 -5.42 13.12 -8.36
CA PHE A 88 -5.86 13.84 -9.56
C PHE A 88 -5.60 15.34 -9.34
N ALA A 89 -4.47 15.82 -9.84
CA ALA A 89 -3.93 17.17 -9.57
C ALA A 89 -4.89 18.31 -9.95
N GLN A 90 -5.69 18.13 -10.99
CA GLN A 90 -6.64 19.13 -11.48
C GLN A 90 -7.96 19.15 -10.72
N LEU A 91 -8.27 18.09 -9.99
CA LEU A 91 -9.48 18.00 -9.17
C LEU A 91 -9.21 18.60 -7.79
N SER A 92 -10.25 19.13 -7.17
CA SER A 92 -10.21 19.57 -5.77
C SER A 92 -9.96 18.40 -4.81
N VAL A 93 -9.62 18.72 -3.57
CA VAL A 93 -9.53 17.74 -2.48
C VAL A 93 -10.85 16.99 -2.32
N ASP A 94 -11.98 17.72 -2.31
CA ASP A 94 -13.32 17.14 -2.19
C ASP A 94 -13.63 16.13 -3.32
N GLU A 95 -13.34 16.50 -4.56
CA GLU A 95 -13.57 15.64 -5.71
C GLU A 95 -12.66 14.38 -5.67
N ASN A 96 -11.39 14.53 -5.26
CA ASN A 96 -10.50 13.37 -5.06
C ASN A 96 -11.06 12.40 -4.02
N LEU A 97 -11.56 12.89 -2.87
CA LEU A 97 -12.16 12.05 -1.83
C LEU A 97 -13.42 11.33 -2.33
N ARG A 98 -14.31 12.04 -3.03
CA ARG A 98 -15.53 11.43 -3.60
C ARG A 98 -15.23 10.35 -4.63
N LEU A 99 -14.20 10.52 -5.45
CA LEU A 99 -13.74 9.48 -6.38
C LEU A 99 -13.30 8.20 -5.67
N GLY A 100 -12.72 8.31 -4.48
CA GLY A 100 -12.36 7.14 -3.67
C GLY A 100 -13.55 6.24 -3.35
N ALA A 101 -14.75 6.80 -3.21
CA ALA A 101 -15.97 6.05 -2.93
C ALA A 101 -16.70 5.54 -4.20
N HIS A 102 -16.16 5.74 -5.41
CA HIS A 102 -16.86 5.46 -6.68
C HIS A 102 -17.36 4.02 -6.81
N VAL A 103 -16.66 3.06 -6.24
CA VAL A 103 -17.04 1.63 -6.31
C VAL A 103 -18.16 1.27 -5.33
N ARG A 104 -18.52 2.15 -4.41
CA ARG A 104 -19.49 1.92 -3.34
C ARG A 104 -20.89 2.35 -3.76
N ARG A 105 -21.90 1.68 -3.18
CA ARG A 105 -23.33 1.95 -3.42
C ARG A 105 -24.07 2.41 -2.17
N ASP A 106 -23.46 2.30 -0.99
CA ASP A 106 -24.01 2.64 0.33
C ASP A 106 -23.86 4.15 0.63
N ARG A 107 -24.71 4.97 0.08
CA ARG A 107 -24.62 6.45 0.18
C ARG A 107 -24.50 6.97 1.62
N ALA A 108 -25.23 6.39 2.56
CA ALA A 108 -25.17 6.78 3.98
C ALA A 108 -23.80 6.46 4.58
N GLY A 109 -23.24 5.25 4.32
CA GLY A 109 -21.91 4.89 4.75
C GLY A 109 -20.82 5.73 4.11
N VAL A 110 -20.94 6.07 2.81
CA VAL A 110 -20.00 6.98 2.13
C VAL A 110 -19.97 8.36 2.79
N LYS A 111 -21.15 8.91 3.16
CA LYS A 111 -21.20 10.18 3.86
C LYS A 111 -20.53 10.12 5.24
N ALA A 112 -20.82 9.08 6.02
CA ALA A 112 -20.22 8.91 7.34
C ALA A 112 -18.69 8.76 7.26
N ASP A 113 -18.18 8.01 6.27
CA ASP A 113 -16.74 7.84 6.06
C ASP A 113 -16.08 9.12 5.55
N TYR A 114 -16.77 9.89 4.73
CA TYR A 114 -16.30 11.19 4.29
C TYR A 114 -16.12 12.15 5.48
N ASP A 115 -17.12 12.25 6.36
CA ASP A 115 -17.06 13.10 7.55
C ASP A 115 -15.95 12.64 8.51
N ARG A 116 -15.78 11.31 8.71
CA ARG A 116 -14.70 10.73 9.51
C ARG A 116 -13.33 11.00 8.88
N THR A 117 -13.21 10.91 7.56
CA THR A 117 -11.96 11.20 6.83
C THR A 117 -11.53 12.65 7.04
N LEU A 118 -12.46 13.61 6.98
CA LEU A 118 -12.15 15.02 7.22
C LEU A 118 -11.78 15.30 8.68
N GLN A 119 -12.35 14.55 9.63
CA GLN A 119 -11.94 14.63 11.05
C GLN A 119 -10.52 14.09 11.25
N ARG A 120 -10.16 12.98 10.59
CA ARG A 120 -8.84 12.36 10.68
C ARG A 120 -7.74 13.18 9.98
N PHE A 121 -8.09 13.87 8.91
CA PHE A 121 -7.18 14.72 8.14
C PHE A 121 -7.65 16.18 8.12
N PRO A 122 -7.49 16.96 9.22
CA PRO A 122 -8.02 18.33 9.34
C PRO A 122 -7.55 19.26 8.22
N ILE A 123 -6.30 19.12 7.76
CA ILE A 123 -5.74 19.92 6.68
C ILE A 123 -6.51 19.74 5.36
N LEU A 124 -7.05 18.54 5.11
CA LEU A 124 -7.88 18.28 3.94
C LEU A 124 -9.28 18.92 4.08
N ALA A 125 -9.79 19.02 5.32
CA ALA A 125 -11.04 19.70 5.61
C ALA A 125 -10.91 21.21 5.34
N GLU A 126 -9.81 21.85 5.76
CA GLU A 126 -9.52 23.26 5.53
C GLU A 126 -9.35 23.59 4.04
N ARG A 127 -8.82 22.65 3.25
CA ARG A 127 -8.44 22.83 1.84
C ARG A 127 -9.38 22.15 0.85
N ARG A 128 -10.62 21.84 1.25
CA ARG A 128 -11.58 21.04 0.46
C ARG A 128 -11.77 21.51 -0.99
N GLY A 129 -11.85 22.82 -1.20
CA GLY A 129 -12.02 23.41 -2.53
C GLY A 129 -10.73 23.63 -3.30
N GLN A 130 -9.55 23.38 -2.70
CA GLN A 130 -8.25 23.61 -3.31
C GLN A 130 -7.92 22.49 -4.31
N ALA A 131 -7.32 22.85 -5.47
CA ALA A 131 -6.83 21.86 -6.44
C ALA A 131 -5.72 21.00 -5.81
N ALA A 132 -5.83 19.67 -5.92
CA ALA A 132 -4.90 18.74 -5.28
C ALA A 132 -3.45 18.93 -5.71
N GLY A 133 -3.20 19.38 -6.95
CA GLY A 133 -1.86 19.65 -7.45
C GLY A 133 -1.13 20.83 -6.77
N THR A 134 -1.87 21.69 -6.04
CA THR A 134 -1.30 22.84 -5.32
C THR A 134 -0.97 22.54 -3.86
N LEU A 135 -1.30 21.35 -3.39
CA LEU A 135 -0.97 20.86 -2.05
C LEU A 135 0.55 20.56 -1.95
N SER A 136 1.09 20.68 -0.74
CA SER A 136 2.45 20.18 -0.46
C SER A 136 2.54 18.66 -0.65
N GLY A 137 3.76 18.13 -0.77
CA GLY A 137 3.97 16.71 -0.95
C GLY A 137 3.36 15.84 0.15
N GLY A 138 3.46 16.27 1.40
CA GLY A 138 2.84 15.57 2.54
C GLY A 138 1.31 15.60 2.52
N GLU A 139 0.72 16.74 2.17
CA GLU A 139 -0.73 16.89 2.05
C GLU A 139 -1.30 16.06 0.89
N GLN A 140 -0.56 15.98 -0.23
CA GLN A 140 -0.93 15.09 -1.34
C GLN A 140 -0.87 13.61 -0.93
N GLN A 141 0.11 13.22 -0.09
CA GLN A 141 0.21 11.86 0.44
C GLN A 141 -0.95 11.55 1.39
N GLN A 142 -1.32 12.48 2.26
CA GLN A 142 -2.50 12.35 3.10
C GLN A 142 -3.78 12.25 2.26
N LEU A 143 -3.91 13.05 1.19
CA LEU A 143 -5.06 12.98 0.28
C LEU A 143 -5.13 11.63 -0.45
N ALA A 144 -4.00 11.09 -0.88
CA ALA A 144 -3.93 9.78 -1.53
C ALA A 144 -4.40 8.66 -0.59
N LEU A 145 -3.93 8.67 0.67
CA LEU A 145 -4.38 7.76 1.71
C LEU A 145 -5.86 7.94 2.01
N ALA A 146 -6.30 9.17 2.28
CA ALA A 146 -7.68 9.51 2.57
C ALA A 146 -8.64 9.03 1.46
N ARG A 147 -8.27 9.24 0.19
CA ARG A 147 -9.01 8.73 -0.96
C ARG A 147 -9.09 7.21 -1.00
N ALA A 148 -8.00 6.51 -0.68
CA ALA A 148 -7.99 5.05 -0.61
C ALA A 148 -8.91 4.53 0.51
N LEU A 149 -8.93 5.19 1.67
CA LEU A 149 -9.81 4.85 2.80
C LEU A 149 -11.30 5.04 2.50
N MET A 150 -11.66 5.99 1.62
CA MET A 150 -13.05 6.17 1.17
C MET A 150 -13.64 4.92 0.51
N GLN A 151 -12.80 4.01 0.02
CA GLN A 151 -13.22 2.71 -0.53
C GLN A 151 -13.63 1.70 0.56
N ARG A 152 -13.31 1.92 1.84
CA ARG A 152 -13.40 0.95 2.96
C ARG A 152 -12.62 -0.33 2.65
N PRO A 153 -11.34 -0.25 2.41
CA PRO A 153 -10.57 -1.43 2.04
C PRO A 153 -10.39 -2.38 3.22
N ARG A 154 -10.32 -3.69 2.92
CA ARG A 154 -9.82 -4.72 3.85
C ARG A 154 -8.30 -4.82 3.79
N LEU A 155 -7.72 -4.51 2.61
CA LEU A 155 -6.28 -4.48 2.36
C LEU A 155 -5.89 -3.18 1.68
N LEU A 156 -4.94 -2.47 2.27
CA LEU A 156 -4.32 -1.28 1.71
C LEU A 156 -2.93 -1.62 1.16
N LEU A 157 -2.70 -1.34 -0.11
CA LEU A 157 -1.40 -1.44 -0.77
C LEU A 157 -0.75 -0.06 -0.82
N LEU A 158 0.47 0.06 -0.29
CA LEU A 158 1.24 1.31 -0.25
C LEU A 158 2.57 1.15 -0.99
N ASP A 159 2.78 1.94 -2.04
CA ASP A 159 4.00 1.90 -2.86
C ASP A 159 4.90 3.10 -2.54
N GLU A 160 5.99 2.84 -1.79
CA GLU A 160 7.01 3.80 -1.35
C GLU A 160 6.41 5.11 -0.76
N PRO A 161 5.53 5.01 0.25
CA PRO A 161 4.80 6.18 0.76
C PRO A 161 5.69 7.24 1.41
N SER A 162 6.92 6.88 1.82
CA SER A 162 7.88 7.81 2.43
C SER A 162 8.69 8.63 1.43
N LEU A 163 8.67 8.25 0.14
CA LEU A 163 9.55 8.82 -0.87
C LEU A 163 9.35 10.35 -1.05
N GLY A 164 10.43 11.10 -0.90
CA GLY A 164 10.45 12.56 -1.09
C GLY A 164 9.68 13.35 -0.03
N LEU A 165 9.43 12.77 1.14
CA LEU A 165 8.78 13.42 2.28
C LEU A 165 9.79 13.76 3.38
N ALA A 166 9.50 14.83 4.13
CA ALA A 166 10.26 15.15 5.33
C ALA A 166 10.05 14.07 6.43
N PRO A 167 11.08 13.77 7.26
CA PRO A 167 10.99 12.70 8.26
C PRO A 167 9.78 12.81 9.19
N ARG A 168 9.40 14.01 9.60
CA ARG A 168 8.24 14.24 10.46
C ARG A 168 6.93 13.84 9.75
N VAL A 169 6.78 14.20 8.48
CA VAL A 169 5.59 13.84 7.68
C VAL A 169 5.48 12.33 7.50
N VAL A 170 6.62 11.66 7.32
CA VAL A 170 6.68 10.19 7.25
C VAL A 170 6.23 9.57 8.56
N ALA A 171 6.74 10.07 9.70
CA ALA A 171 6.34 9.56 11.01
C ALA A 171 4.84 9.75 11.26
N ASP A 172 4.28 10.92 10.97
CA ASP A 172 2.86 11.22 11.10
C ASP A 172 2.01 10.31 10.18
N PHE A 173 2.47 10.04 8.95
CA PHE A 173 1.78 9.14 8.01
C PHE A 173 1.73 7.70 8.53
N PHE A 174 2.85 7.16 9.00
CA PHE A 174 2.89 5.79 9.53
C PHE A 174 2.16 5.67 10.89
N ALA A 175 2.10 6.72 11.69
CA ALA A 175 1.27 6.76 12.90
C ALA A 175 -0.23 6.60 12.55
N VAL A 176 -0.72 7.26 11.50
CA VAL A 176 -2.10 7.08 11.02
C VAL A 176 -2.33 5.64 10.51
N ILE A 177 -1.36 5.04 9.84
CA ILE A 177 -1.47 3.63 9.39
C ILE A 177 -1.55 2.68 10.58
N ALA A 178 -0.72 2.88 11.61
CA ALA A 178 -0.74 2.07 12.82
C ALA A 178 -2.08 2.21 13.56
N GLU A 179 -2.59 3.44 13.71
CA GLU A 179 -3.91 3.70 14.30
C GLU A 179 -5.04 2.98 13.55
N LEU A 180 -5.05 3.05 12.22
CA LEU A 180 -6.05 2.36 11.40
C LEU A 180 -5.98 0.84 11.53
N ASN A 181 -4.77 0.31 11.63
CA ASN A 181 -4.56 -1.12 11.83
C ASN A 181 -5.06 -1.56 13.23
N GLU A 182 -4.68 -0.84 14.30
CA GLU A 182 -5.04 -1.17 15.67
C GLU A 182 -6.54 -1.00 15.96
N GLN A 183 -7.14 0.10 15.48
CA GLN A 183 -8.53 0.46 15.80
C GLN A 183 -9.55 -0.14 14.84
N GLU A 184 -9.20 -0.26 13.56
CA GLU A 184 -10.13 -0.67 12.50
C GLU A 184 -9.79 -2.05 11.90
N GLY A 185 -8.67 -2.67 12.32
CA GLY A 185 -8.22 -3.97 11.80
C GLY A 185 -7.79 -3.92 10.32
N LEU A 186 -7.39 -2.74 9.83
CA LEU A 186 -6.95 -2.57 8.44
C LEU A 186 -5.68 -3.37 8.18
N SER A 187 -5.73 -4.30 7.23
CA SER A 187 -4.53 -5.00 6.76
C SER A 187 -3.75 -4.12 5.79
N VAL A 188 -2.43 -4.14 5.86
CA VAL A 188 -1.57 -3.28 5.03
C VAL A 188 -0.41 -4.08 4.44
N LEU A 189 -0.18 -3.92 3.15
CA LEU A 189 1.05 -4.33 2.49
C LEU A 189 1.79 -3.09 2.00
N VAL A 190 2.88 -2.76 2.68
CA VAL A 190 3.72 -1.61 2.34
C VAL A 190 4.99 -2.05 1.64
N VAL A 191 5.29 -1.41 0.54
CA VAL A 191 6.55 -1.52 -0.17
C VAL A 191 7.40 -0.31 0.17
N GLU A 192 8.63 -0.52 0.64
CA GLU A 192 9.54 0.54 1.05
C GLU A 192 10.99 0.24 0.66
N GLN A 193 11.74 1.28 0.39
CA GLN A 193 13.18 1.21 0.23
C GLN A 193 13.90 1.43 1.57
N ASN A 194 13.33 2.24 2.46
CA ASN A 194 13.87 2.48 3.80
C ASN A 194 13.54 1.29 4.71
N ALA A 195 14.52 0.39 4.86
CA ALA A 195 14.35 -0.83 5.63
C ALA A 195 14.09 -0.57 7.12
N SER A 196 14.75 0.44 7.71
CA SER A 196 14.54 0.79 9.13
C SER A 196 13.10 1.19 9.39
N LEU A 197 12.54 2.04 8.53
CA LEU A 197 11.15 2.49 8.61
C LEU A 197 10.18 1.32 8.43
N ALA A 198 10.37 0.53 7.38
CA ALA A 198 9.49 -0.58 7.04
C ALA A 198 9.45 -1.65 8.14
N LEU A 199 10.62 -2.04 8.65
CA LEU A 199 10.73 -3.03 9.73
C LEU A 199 10.19 -2.50 11.07
N ALA A 200 10.29 -1.19 11.34
CA ALA A 200 9.72 -0.59 12.55
C ALA A 200 8.19 -0.50 12.50
N SER A 201 7.60 -0.43 11.31
CA SER A 201 6.15 -0.23 11.09
C SER A 201 5.40 -1.51 10.73
N SER A 202 6.04 -2.67 10.67
CA SER A 202 5.43 -3.93 10.26
C SER A 202 5.68 -5.07 11.24
N ALA A 203 4.75 -6.03 11.30
CA ALA A 203 4.91 -7.26 12.08
C ALA A 203 5.86 -8.25 11.39
N ARG A 204 5.75 -8.37 10.07
CA ARG A 204 6.50 -9.28 9.22
C ARG A 204 7.01 -8.55 7.98
N ALA A 205 8.14 -9.04 7.43
CA ALA A 205 8.64 -8.49 6.18
C ALA A 205 9.21 -9.56 5.25
N TYR A 206 9.21 -9.21 3.96
CA TYR A 206 9.80 -9.96 2.87
C TYR A 206 10.87 -9.10 2.21
N VAL A 207 12.07 -9.63 2.04
CA VAL A 207 13.15 -8.98 1.29
C VAL A 207 13.15 -9.54 -0.12
N LEU A 208 12.93 -8.69 -1.11
CA LEU A 208 12.95 -9.04 -2.53
C LEU A 208 14.32 -8.73 -3.14
N GLU A 209 14.87 -9.71 -3.85
CA GLU A 209 16.06 -9.56 -4.67
C GLU A 209 15.82 -10.16 -6.05
N VAL A 210 16.03 -9.36 -7.09
CA VAL A 210 15.91 -9.78 -8.51
C VAL A 210 14.61 -10.55 -8.80
N GLY A 211 13.50 -10.08 -8.23
CA GLY A 211 12.16 -10.65 -8.46
C GLY A 211 11.86 -11.93 -7.68
N ARG A 212 12.63 -12.26 -6.64
CA ARG A 212 12.42 -13.39 -5.74
C ARG A 212 12.43 -12.95 -4.29
N VAL A 213 11.76 -13.69 -3.42
CA VAL A 213 11.92 -13.54 -1.98
C VAL A 213 13.24 -14.17 -1.57
N ALA A 214 14.17 -13.35 -1.09
CA ALA A 214 15.48 -13.80 -0.59
C ALA A 214 15.40 -14.17 0.89
N VAL A 215 14.71 -13.37 1.69
CA VAL A 215 14.52 -13.58 3.14
C VAL A 215 13.10 -13.15 3.52
N ALA A 216 12.49 -13.86 4.44
CA ALA A 216 11.21 -13.50 5.04
C ALA A 216 11.19 -13.88 6.52
N GLY A 217 10.46 -13.13 7.34
CA GLY A 217 10.33 -13.42 8.76
C GLY A 217 9.72 -12.27 9.55
N ALA A 218 9.67 -12.42 10.87
CA ALA A 218 9.25 -11.37 11.78
C ALA A 218 10.17 -10.14 11.63
N SER A 219 9.61 -8.94 11.59
CA SER A 219 10.37 -7.71 11.40
C SER A 219 11.44 -7.52 12.47
N ALA A 220 11.16 -7.87 13.72
CA ALA A 220 12.10 -7.82 14.82
C ALA A 220 13.31 -8.78 14.65
N GLU A 221 13.13 -9.92 13.98
CA GLU A 221 14.20 -10.86 13.66
C GLU A 221 15.03 -10.34 12.48
N LEU A 222 14.37 -9.84 11.45
CA LEU A 222 15.04 -9.29 10.27
C LEU A 222 15.91 -8.06 10.59
N GLN A 223 15.53 -7.24 11.56
CA GLN A 223 16.37 -6.14 12.07
C GLN A 223 17.71 -6.63 12.62
N ARG A 224 17.79 -7.87 13.12
CA ARG A 224 19.00 -8.48 13.68
C ARG A 224 19.77 -9.32 12.66
N HIS A 225 19.13 -9.63 11.53
CA HIS A 225 19.71 -10.51 10.51
C HIS A 225 20.88 -9.83 9.79
N GLU A 226 22.06 -10.47 9.81
CA GLU A 226 23.32 -9.89 9.33
C GLU A 226 23.27 -9.43 7.86
N SER A 227 22.68 -10.23 6.96
CA SER A 227 22.57 -9.87 5.55
C SER A 227 21.64 -8.66 5.34
N VAL A 228 20.53 -8.56 6.08
CA VAL A 228 19.61 -7.42 6.01
C VAL A 228 20.29 -6.17 6.55
N ARG A 229 21.04 -6.28 7.66
CA ARG A 229 21.80 -5.17 8.22
C ARG A 229 22.83 -4.62 7.26
N ARG A 230 23.64 -5.48 6.65
CA ARG A 230 24.68 -5.05 5.69
C ARG A 230 24.11 -4.45 4.42
N SER A 231 23.06 -5.05 3.86
CA SER A 231 22.54 -4.67 2.54
C SER A 231 21.55 -3.49 2.61
N TYR A 232 20.83 -3.32 3.73
CA TYR A 232 19.70 -2.41 3.80
C TYR A 232 19.68 -1.45 5.01
N LEU A 233 20.43 -1.74 6.09
CA LEU A 233 20.46 -0.89 7.30
C LEU A 233 21.75 -0.08 7.45
N GLY A 234 22.75 -0.28 6.58
CA GLY A 234 23.96 0.55 6.52
C GLY A 234 24.98 0.30 7.65
N TYR A 235 25.05 -0.93 8.20
CA TYR A 235 26.00 -1.35 9.23
C TYR A 235 27.03 -2.33 8.66
#